data_c3954ccbe9bfd45ef07c31c8d961c84c
#
_entry.id   c3954ccbe9bfd45ef07c31c8d961c84c
#
_cell.length_a   1.000
_cell.length_b   1.000
_cell.length_c   1.000
_cell.angle_alpha   90.00
_cell.angle_beta   90.00
_cell.angle_gamma   90.00
#
_symmetry.space_group_name_H-M   'P 1'
#
loop_
_entity.id
_entity.type
_entity.pdbx_description
1 polymer ?
#
loop_
_entity_poly.entity_id
_entity_poly.type
_entity_poly.pdbx_seq_one_letter_code
_entity_poly.pdbx_strand_id
1 'polypeptide(L)'
;MEETALLRNPVTADQTYQHQWDAIRLAEPGLQRLLEKVARPQGTALIFSHDDPDGITSGLIFKRMLQKKGWKVALRLPEGFMLQPAQLEQALAENPDTGAIFLLDKGTLAPYSDYGKRWPVYIVDHHPTPKVPTDCVIYNPSLEKYTWCSTSILAHGIALLAGTRDLFDDFLCLVGLKGDWAIEPVSGLLSDFVKPFLVDHGMAFRNMLTVLRERPTQFDSMQREVTCLLSRITEFVHGTGGGGFSYFYHDRHPDLRTVDHARCIAEALEALAPQADQLPRLTSLDSFVALLPQPHRGLLEKIFGFFLEDWEKASKTLDTTARILTLENTTIYLFVGVKVSLLPMIGSIKLFELNQKAGDPAAQIIMVSRVADDYTHVSVRGTGDRVHSGKFCGTLQNVLQARFPEHKAFISGGGHPKAAECTVKTSQVTFFQVLHQVMTQLNDMRELDLAWRAGSLTPEQASKARDLGLEYVPATPR
;
A
#
# COMPACT_ATOMS: atom_id res chain seq x y z
N MET A 1 -10.84 -3.81 28.98
CA MET A 1 -10.23 -3.86 27.64
C MET A 1 -8.76 -4.22 27.83
N GLU A 2 -8.27 -5.17 27.07
CA GLU A 2 -6.87 -5.55 27.08
C GLU A 2 -6.06 -4.52 26.30
N GLU A 3 -4.88 -4.11 26.84
CA GLU A 3 -4.04 -3.12 26.19
C GLU A 3 -3.14 -3.80 25.16
N THR A 4 -2.96 -3.18 23.98
CA THR A 4 -1.98 -3.58 22.98
C THR A 4 -0.55 -3.40 23.52
N ALA A 5 0.44 -4.00 22.86
CA ALA A 5 1.84 -3.84 23.25
C ALA A 5 2.27 -2.37 23.19
N LEU A 6 1.73 -1.60 22.24
CA LEU A 6 1.98 -0.16 22.12
C LEU A 6 1.49 0.63 23.35
N LEU A 7 0.35 0.27 23.94
CA LEU A 7 -0.20 0.94 25.11
C LEU A 7 0.45 0.49 26.42
N ARG A 8 0.88 -0.78 26.49
CA ARG A 8 1.58 -1.33 27.67
C ARG A 8 2.99 -0.77 27.84
N ASN A 9 3.67 -0.48 26.75
CA ASN A 9 5.01 0.08 26.72
C ASN A 9 4.93 1.58 26.44
N PRO A 10 5.08 2.47 27.42
CA PRO A 10 4.96 3.90 27.20
C PRO A 10 5.88 4.36 26.07
N VAL A 11 5.29 4.96 25.02
CA VAL A 11 6.06 5.57 23.94
C VAL A 11 6.62 6.89 24.47
N THR A 12 7.92 7.09 24.28
CA THR A 12 8.61 8.34 24.56
C THR A 12 9.17 8.91 23.27
N ALA A 13 9.18 10.21 23.15
CA ALA A 13 9.80 10.92 22.04
C ALA A 13 10.85 11.89 22.60
N ASP A 14 11.99 12.01 21.92
CA ASP A 14 13.09 12.89 22.33
C ASP A 14 12.76 14.38 22.10
N GLN A 15 11.72 14.65 21.31
CA GLN A 15 11.24 15.98 20.98
C GLN A 15 9.73 15.96 20.74
N THR A 16 9.10 17.15 20.85
CA THR A 16 7.70 17.30 20.47
C THR A 16 7.49 17.22 18.97
N TYR A 17 6.28 16.88 18.56
CA TYR A 17 5.94 16.82 17.14
C TYR A 17 6.10 18.17 16.43
N GLN A 18 5.77 19.27 17.12
CA GLN A 18 6.01 20.62 16.60
C GLN A 18 7.50 20.90 16.36
N HIS A 19 8.38 20.54 17.32
CA HIS A 19 9.83 20.71 17.17
C HIS A 19 10.38 19.89 16.02
N GLN A 20 9.92 18.63 15.85
CA GLN A 20 10.31 17.79 14.70
C GLN A 20 10.01 18.51 13.37
N TRP A 21 8.79 19.04 13.21
CA TRP A 21 8.38 19.66 11.95
C TRP A 21 9.03 21.03 11.72
N ASP A 22 9.31 21.78 12.78
CA ASP A 22 10.08 23.03 12.67
C ASP A 22 11.51 22.75 12.19
N ALA A 23 12.15 21.69 12.72
CA ALA A 23 13.48 21.27 12.29
C ALA A 23 13.48 20.79 10.81
N ILE A 24 12.50 19.96 10.43
CA ILE A 24 12.35 19.48 9.05
C ILE A 24 12.15 20.67 8.10
N ARG A 25 11.28 21.63 8.43
CA ARG A 25 11.03 22.82 7.63
C ARG A 25 12.33 23.61 7.39
N LEU A 26 13.20 23.73 8.37
CA LEU A 26 14.46 24.44 8.24
C LEU A 26 15.46 23.70 7.34
N ALA A 27 15.45 22.36 7.39
CA ALA A 27 16.38 21.53 6.66
C ALA A 27 15.96 21.26 5.19
N GLU A 28 14.64 21.33 4.88
CA GLU A 28 14.07 20.84 3.62
C GLU A 28 13.58 21.99 2.72
N PRO A 29 14.38 22.45 1.73
CA PRO A 29 13.99 23.54 0.81
C PRO A 29 12.73 23.22 -0.02
N GLY A 30 12.49 21.93 -0.32
CA GLY A 30 11.27 21.48 -1.01
C GLY A 30 10.02 21.76 -0.19
N LEU A 31 10.07 21.46 1.10
CA LEU A 31 8.97 21.73 2.04
C LEU A 31 8.73 23.24 2.22
N GLN A 32 9.80 24.05 2.29
CA GLN A 32 9.66 25.50 2.39
C GLN A 32 8.91 26.08 1.18
N ARG A 33 9.31 25.70 -0.04
CA ARG A 33 8.66 26.13 -1.28
C ARG A 33 7.20 25.66 -1.37
N LEU A 34 6.92 24.44 -0.90
CA LEU A 34 5.57 23.91 -0.81
C LEU A 34 4.69 24.77 0.13
N LEU A 35 5.19 25.10 1.33
CA LEU A 35 4.47 25.93 2.31
C LEU A 35 4.23 27.34 1.80
N GLU A 36 5.19 27.94 1.08
CA GLU A 36 5.01 29.22 0.41
C GLU A 36 3.88 29.18 -0.61
N LYS A 37 3.78 28.10 -1.40
CA LYS A 37 2.68 27.93 -2.36
C LYS A 37 1.34 27.73 -1.67
N VAL A 38 1.29 26.89 -0.64
CA VAL A 38 0.08 26.66 0.17
C VAL A 38 -0.48 27.98 0.73
N ALA A 39 0.39 28.89 1.16
CA ALA A 39 0.02 30.19 1.72
C ALA A 39 -0.48 31.22 0.68
N ARG A 40 -0.34 30.92 -0.64
CA ARG A 40 -0.69 31.86 -1.72
C ARG A 40 -1.70 31.23 -2.67
N PRO A 41 -2.99 31.18 -2.32
CA PRO A 41 -4.04 30.61 -3.17
C PRO A 41 -4.14 31.37 -4.50
N GLN A 42 -4.16 30.57 -5.58
CA GLN A 42 -4.30 31.10 -6.94
C GLN A 42 -4.96 30.06 -7.83
N GLY A 43 -6.21 30.28 -8.21
CA GLY A 43 -6.99 29.35 -9.00
C GLY A 43 -7.36 28.05 -8.24
N THR A 44 -7.56 26.98 -8.97
CA THR A 44 -7.88 25.66 -8.40
C THR A 44 -6.60 24.86 -8.11
N ALA A 45 -6.51 24.30 -6.92
CA ALA A 45 -5.54 23.27 -6.56
C ALA A 45 -6.06 21.90 -7.01
N LEU A 46 -5.39 21.26 -7.95
CA LEU A 46 -5.66 19.87 -8.29
C LEU A 46 -4.81 18.97 -7.38
N ILE A 47 -5.45 18.08 -6.65
CA ILE A 47 -4.78 17.06 -5.84
C ILE A 47 -5.03 15.70 -6.50
N PHE A 48 -3.96 14.97 -6.78
CA PHE A 48 -4.00 13.55 -7.14
C PHE A 48 -3.35 12.76 -6.01
N SER A 49 -4.11 11.84 -5.42
CA SER A 49 -3.62 10.99 -4.35
C SER A 49 -3.90 9.53 -4.67
N HIS A 50 -3.22 8.60 -3.98
CA HIS A 50 -3.47 7.17 -4.15
C HIS A 50 -4.83 6.76 -3.62
N ASP A 51 -5.36 5.62 -4.06
CA ASP A 51 -6.69 5.13 -3.71
C ASP A 51 -6.70 4.11 -2.55
N ASP A 52 -5.57 3.96 -1.84
CA ASP A 52 -5.46 3.17 -0.62
C ASP A 52 -5.67 4.03 0.66
N PRO A 53 -5.64 3.45 1.87
CA PRO A 53 -5.88 4.21 3.10
C PRO A 53 -4.93 5.38 3.31
N ASP A 54 -3.63 5.25 2.98
CA ASP A 54 -2.68 6.36 3.12
C ASP A 54 -2.95 7.46 2.11
N GLY A 55 -3.13 7.12 0.84
CA GLY A 55 -3.43 8.09 -0.20
C GLY A 55 -4.78 8.80 0.03
N ILE A 56 -5.84 8.08 0.39
CA ILE A 56 -7.16 8.67 0.69
C ILE A 56 -7.04 9.67 1.86
N THR A 57 -6.40 9.27 2.95
CA THR A 57 -6.33 10.11 4.16
C THR A 57 -5.36 11.28 4.00
N SER A 58 -4.21 11.09 3.34
CA SER A 58 -3.30 12.19 3.00
C SER A 58 -3.96 13.20 2.07
N GLY A 59 -4.69 12.72 1.05
CA GLY A 59 -5.47 13.56 0.14
C GLY A 59 -6.51 14.41 0.86
N LEU A 60 -7.23 13.84 1.82
CA LEU A 60 -8.23 14.56 2.63
C LEU A 60 -7.60 15.59 3.56
N ILE A 61 -6.54 15.24 4.28
CA ILE A 61 -5.81 16.18 5.16
C ILE A 61 -5.33 17.38 4.32
N PHE A 62 -4.73 17.12 3.18
CA PHE A 62 -4.17 18.14 2.31
C PHE A 62 -5.26 19.02 1.66
N LYS A 63 -6.36 18.41 1.20
CA LYS A 63 -7.54 19.13 0.71
C LYS A 63 -8.08 20.11 1.75
N ARG A 64 -8.31 19.65 2.97
CA ARG A 64 -8.84 20.45 4.09
C ARG A 64 -7.88 21.61 4.44
N MET A 65 -6.58 21.32 4.50
CA MET A 65 -5.56 22.34 4.71
C MET A 65 -5.66 23.45 3.66
N LEU A 66 -5.68 23.09 2.38
CA LEU A 66 -5.76 24.06 1.28
C LEU A 66 -7.06 24.85 1.32
N GLN A 67 -8.20 24.22 1.60
CA GLN A 67 -9.49 24.90 1.75
C GLN A 67 -9.46 25.92 2.89
N LYS A 68 -8.89 25.56 4.06
CA LYS A 68 -8.70 26.50 5.20
C LYS A 68 -7.76 27.66 4.84
N LYS A 69 -6.87 27.48 3.84
CA LYS A 69 -6.01 28.56 3.29
C LYS A 69 -6.66 29.35 2.15
N GLY A 70 -7.92 29.06 1.79
CA GLY A 70 -8.68 29.80 0.79
C GLY A 70 -8.53 29.30 -0.65
N TRP A 71 -7.95 28.12 -0.87
CA TRP A 71 -7.92 27.49 -2.18
C TRP A 71 -9.27 26.90 -2.58
N LYS A 72 -9.62 27.00 -3.84
CA LYS A 72 -10.56 26.07 -4.47
C LYS A 72 -9.81 24.76 -4.74
N VAL A 73 -10.40 23.63 -4.35
CA VAL A 73 -9.70 22.34 -4.39
C VAL A 73 -10.50 21.30 -5.13
N ALA A 74 -9.84 20.56 -6.01
CA ALA A 74 -10.36 19.36 -6.66
C ALA A 74 -9.45 18.16 -6.29
N LEU A 75 -9.97 17.24 -5.47
CA LEU A 75 -9.31 15.98 -5.12
C LEU A 75 -9.70 14.90 -6.14
N ARG A 76 -8.72 14.15 -6.64
CA ARG A 76 -8.86 12.99 -7.49
C ARG A 76 -8.09 11.82 -6.88
N LEU A 77 -8.69 10.65 -6.89
CA LEU A 77 -8.13 9.39 -6.37
C LEU A 77 -8.12 8.35 -7.51
N PRO A 78 -7.32 8.58 -8.57
CA PRO A 78 -7.30 7.67 -9.72
C PRO A 78 -6.69 6.33 -9.33
N GLU A 79 -7.27 5.25 -9.86
CA GLU A 79 -6.70 3.91 -9.75
C GLU A 79 -5.26 3.87 -10.28
N GLY A 80 -4.45 3.03 -9.64
CA GLY A 80 -3.05 2.82 -9.99
C GLY A 80 -2.10 3.84 -9.38
N PHE A 81 -0.86 3.37 -9.18
CA PHE A 81 0.16 4.14 -8.46
C PHE A 81 0.65 5.37 -9.24
N MET A 82 0.91 5.23 -10.53
CA MET A 82 1.39 6.33 -11.37
C MET A 82 0.23 7.11 -11.99
N LEU A 83 0.22 8.45 -11.82
CA LEU A 83 -0.72 9.31 -12.53
C LEU A 83 -0.47 9.26 -14.04
N GLN A 84 -1.49 8.85 -14.80
CA GLN A 84 -1.40 8.76 -16.25
C GLN A 84 -1.66 10.12 -16.92
N PRO A 85 -1.02 10.42 -18.09
CA PRO A 85 -1.24 11.68 -18.81
C PRO A 85 -2.72 11.97 -19.10
N ALA A 86 -3.47 10.97 -19.51
CA ALA A 86 -4.91 11.13 -19.81
C ALA A 86 -5.74 11.56 -18.60
N GLN A 87 -5.41 11.03 -17.41
CA GLN A 87 -6.09 11.41 -16.16
C GLN A 87 -5.80 12.87 -15.79
N LEU A 88 -4.54 13.29 -15.98
CA LEU A 88 -4.13 14.69 -15.76
C LEU A 88 -4.82 15.64 -16.74
N GLU A 89 -4.82 15.32 -18.02
CA GLU A 89 -5.42 16.16 -19.07
C GLU A 89 -6.94 16.30 -18.87
N GLN A 90 -7.62 15.22 -18.50
CA GLN A 90 -9.04 15.28 -18.16
C GLN A 90 -9.30 16.22 -16.98
N ALA A 91 -8.55 16.10 -15.89
CA ALA A 91 -8.75 16.95 -14.72
C ALA A 91 -8.44 18.43 -15.00
N LEU A 92 -7.46 18.72 -15.86
CA LEU A 92 -7.16 20.09 -16.31
C LEU A 92 -8.27 20.65 -17.17
N ALA A 93 -8.86 19.85 -18.07
CA ALA A 93 -10.00 20.28 -18.88
C ALA A 93 -11.23 20.61 -18.02
N GLU A 94 -11.46 19.84 -16.94
CA GLU A 94 -12.53 20.09 -15.98
C GLU A 94 -12.25 21.30 -15.06
N ASN A 95 -10.98 21.71 -14.91
CA ASN A 95 -10.53 22.79 -14.03
C ASN A 95 -9.58 23.73 -14.78
N PRO A 96 -10.06 24.55 -15.73
CA PRO A 96 -9.20 25.38 -16.59
C PRO A 96 -8.48 26.50 -15.83
N ASP A 97 -8.92 26.83 -14.61
CA ASP A 97 -8.30 27.80 -13.70
C ASP A 97 -7.26 27.16 -12.75
N THR A 98 -6.70 25.99 -13.10
CA THR A 98 -5.71 25.27 -12.27
C THR A 98 -4.48 26.13 -12.00
N GLY A 99 -4.23 26.39 -10.72
CA GLY A 99 -3.08 27.20 -10.25
C GLY A 99 -1.92 26.38 -9.68
N ALA A 100 -2.16 25.12 -9.31
CA ALA A 100 -1.14 24.17 -8.87
C ALA A 100 -1.65 22.73 -8.94
N ILE A 101 -0.71 21.79 -9.11
CA ILE A 101 -0.95 20.34 -9.08
C ILE A 101 -0.18 19.76 -7.90
N PHE A 102 -0.84 19.01 -7.04
CA PHE A 102 -0.25 18.32 -5.91
C PHE A 102 -0.39 16.80 -6.12
N LEU A 103 0.74 16.09 -6.08
CA LEU A 103 0.80 14.64 -6.15
C LEU A 103 1.13 14.11 -4.75
N LEU A 104 0.21 13.36 -4.17
CA LEU A 104 0.35 12.80 -2.82
C LEU A 104 0.34 11.28 -2.94
N ASP A 105 1.35 10.62 -2.38
CA ASP A 105 1.39 9.15 -2.36
C ASP A 105 1.27 8.49 -3.75
N LYS A 106 1.72 9.19 -4.78
CA LYS A 106 1.73 8.73 -6.18
C LYS A 106 3.14 8.40 -6.69
N GLY A 107 4.08 8.25 -5.75
CA GLY A 107 5.49 8.07 -6.05
C GLY A 107 6.19 9.34 -6.49
N THR A 108 7.49 9.42 -6.22
CA THR A 108 8.37 10.48 -6.72
C THR A 108 8.99 10.02 -8.02
N LEU A 109 8.20 9.98 -9.10
CA LEU A 109 8.55 9.30 -10.34
C LEU A 109 9.16 10.25 -11.39
N ALA A 110 10.24 9.81 -12.05
CA ALA A 110 10.92 10.58 -13.08
C ALA A 110 10.01 11.13 -14.21
N PRO A 111 8.98 10.40 -14.70
CA PRO A 111 8.05 10.93 -15.72
C PRO A 111 7.27 12.18 -15.29
N TYR A 112 7.16 12.49 -13.99
CA TYR A 112 6.50 13.70 -13.52
C TYR A 112 7.28 14.99 -13.88
N SER A 113 8.54 14.89 -14.28
CA SER A 113 9.28 16.02 -14.88
C SER A 113 8.55 16.63 -16.08
N ASP A 114 7.88 15.81 -16.88
CA ASP A 114 7.16 16.31 -18.06
C ASP A 114 5.89 17.08 -17.68
N TYR A 115 5.30 16.77 -16.53
CA TYR A 115 4.21 17.57 -15.96
C TYR A 115 4.76 18.88 -15.38
N GLY A 116 5.86 18.79 -14.62
CA GLY A 116 6.52 19.95 -14.00
C GLY A 116 6.99 21.02 -14.99
N LYS A 117 7.37 20.64 -16.21
CA LYS A 117 7.72 21.59 -17.31
C LYS A 117 6.52 22.42 -17.77
N ARG A 118 5.31 21.92 -17.57
CA ARG A 118 4.07 22.56 -18.09
C ARG A 118 3.26 23.26 -17.01
N TRP A 119 3.31 22.78 -15.77
CA TRP A 119 2.53 23.29 -14.64
C TRP A 119 3.35 23.32 -13.34
N PRO A 120 2.98 24.15 -12.37
CA PRO A 120 3.54 24.09 -11.03
C PRO A 120 3.13 22.77 -10.33
N VAL A 121 4.05 21.79 -10.29
CA VAL A 121 3.83 20.46 -9.69
C VAL A 121 4.56 20.36 -8.36
N TYR A 122 3.83 19.91 -7.33
CA TYR A 122 4.30 19.68 -5.98
C TYR A 122 4.07 18.23 -5.60
N ILE A 123 5.13 17.54 -5.16
CA ILE A 123 5.08 16.12 -4.76
C ILE A 123 5.31 16.01 -3.28
N VAL A 124 4.42 15.32 -2.57
CA VAL A 124 4.59 14.88 -1.18
C VAL A 124 4.46 13.37 -1.17
N ASP A 125 5.55 12.69 -0.81
CA ASP A 125 5.64 11.24 -0.93
C ASP A 125 6.65 10.68 0.07
N HIS A 126 6.61 9.37 0.32
CA HIS A 126 7.53 8.68 1.22
C HIS A 126 8.23 7.47 0.54
N HIS A 127 7.86 7.16 -0.69
CA HIS A 127 8.44 6.03 -1.42
C HIS A 127 9.87 6.33 -1.87
N PRO A 128 10.81 5.37 -1.69
CA PRO A 128 12.14 5.48 -2.29
C PRO A 128 12.05 5.56 -3.81
N THR A 129 12.89 6.38 -4.42
CA THR A 129 12.95 6.49 -5.87
C THR A 129 14.39 6.41 -6.38
N PRO A 130 14.66 5.67 -7.47
CA PRO A 130 15.99 5.62 -8.08
C PRO A 130 16.31 6.88 -8.88
N LYS A 131 15.28 7.66 -9.26
CA LYS A 131 15.44 8.86 -10.08
C LYS A 131 14.39 9.91 -9.74
N VAL A 132 14.87 11.05 -9.25
CA VAL A 132 14.06 12.20 -8.85
C VAL A 132 13.65 13.02 -10.08
N PRO A 133 12.38 13.46 -10.20
CA PRO A 133 11.98 14.41 -11.25
C PRO A 133 12.62 15.77 -11.03
N THR A 134 13.01 16.46 -12.13
CA THR A 134 13.82 17.69 -12.08
C THR A 134 12.99 18.97 -12.03
N ASP A 135 11.77 18.95 -12.56
CA ASP A 135 10.95 20.16 -12.78
C ASP A 135 9.79 20.28 -11.78
N CYS A 136 9.87 19.57 -10.66
CA CYS A 136 8.88 19.56 -9.59
C CYS A 136 9.45 20.10 -8.29
N VAL A 137 8.57 20.62 -7.43
CA VAL A 137 8.90 20.85 -6.01
C VAL A 137 8.58 19.58 -5.24
N ILE A 138 9.56 19.04 -4.52
CA ILE A 138 9.44 17.72 -3.87
C ILE A 138 9.71 17.85 -2.38
N TYR A 139 8.86 17.21 -1.59
CA TYR A 139 9.14 16.83 -0.22
C TYR A 139 8.94 15.32 -0.07
N ASN A 140 10.01 14.60 0.10
CA ASN A 140 10.03 13.15 0.33
C ASN A 140 11.23 12.81 1.22
N PRO A 141 11.01 12.37 2.48
CA PRO A 141 12.09 12.07 3.42
C PRO A 141 12.89 10.81 3.05
N SER A 142 12.44 10.02 2.08
CA SER A 142 13.10 8.78 1.64
C SER A 142 14.01 8.95 0.42
N LEU A 143 14.30 10.19 -0.04
CA LEU A 143 15.14 10.42 -1.21
C LEU A 143 16.60 10.00 -1.01
N GLU A 144 17.16 10.26 0.16
CA GLU A 144 18.56 9.91 0.48
C GLU A 144 18.65 8.61 1.27
N LYS A 145 17.77 8.46 2.25
CA LYS A 145 17.72 7.29 3.14
C LYS A 145 16.27 6.95 3.42
N TYR A 146 15.94 5.68 3.28
CA TYR A 146 14.59 5.19 3.60
C TYR A 146 14.14 5.65 4.99
N THR A 147 13.01 6.35 5.02
CA THR A 147 12.32 6.79 6.24
C THR A 147 11.00 6.03 6.34
N TRP A 148 10.86 5.25 7.39
CA TRP A 148 9.64 4.49 7.62
C TRP A 148 8.53 5.40 8.15
N CYS A 149 7.67 5.86 7.26
CA CYS A 149 6.53 6.73 7.53
C CYS A 149 5.44 6.50 6.47
N SER A 150 4.41 7.33 6.46
CA SER A 150 3.35 7.37 5.45
C SER A 150 3.18 8.78 4.89
N THR A 151 2.54 8.94 3.75
CA THR A 151 2.23 10.26 3.20
C THR A 151 1.23 11.03 4.07
N SER A 152 0.37 10.32 4.82
CA SER A 152 -0.59 10.95 5.75
C SER A 152 0.09 11.73 6.87
N ILE A 153 1.19 11.22 7.46
CA ILE A 153 1.93 11.97 8.48
C ILE A 153 2.66 13.16 7.87
N LEU A 154 3.10 13.04 6.60
CA LEU A 154 3.72 14.17 5.90
C LEU A 154 2.68 15.27 5.63
N ALA A 155 1.50 14.93 5.12
CA ALA A 155 0.39 15.86 4.93
C ALA A 155 -0.07 16.50 6.25
N HIS A 156 -0.12 15.71 7.33
CA HIS A 156 -0.47 16.18 8.67
C HIS A 156 0.55 17.20 9.22
N GLY A 157 1.84 16.91 9.09
CA GLY A 157 2.89 17.84 9.53
C GLY A 157 2.91 19.14 8.71
N ILE A 158 2.62 19.07 7.41
CA ILE A 158 2.44 20.24 6.56
C ILE A 158 1.24 21.05 7.04
N ALA A 159 0.12 20.41 7.38
CA ALA A 159 -1.07 21.07 7.93
C ALA A 159 -0.78 21.72 9.30
N LEU A 160 0.04 21.07 10.15
CA LEU A 160 0.52 21.64 11.42
C LEU A 160 1.34 22.93 11.18
N LEU A 161 2.34 22.87 10.29
CA LEU A 161 3.18 24.02 9.94
C LEU A 161 2.37 25.16 9.28
N ALA A 162 1.32 24.81 8.54
CA ALA A 162 0.37 25.76 7.96
C ALA A 162 -0.61 26.33 8.98
N GLY A 163 -0.65 25.85 10.22
CA GLY A 163 -1.58 26.28 11.28
C GLY A 163 -3.04 25.94 11.01
N THR A 164 -3.30 24.82 10.34
CA THR A 164 -4.67 24.40 9.94
C THR A 164 -5.10 23.05 10.52
N ARG A 165 -4.18 22.32 11.13
CA ARG A 165 -4.40 21.00 11.74
C ARG A 165 -5.54 21.06 12.78
N ASP A 166 -6.38 20.02 12.81
CA ASP A 166 -7.38 19.78 13.84
C ASP A 166 -7.46 18.29 14.25
N LEU A 167 -8.36 17.97 15.19
CA LEU A 167 -8.53 16.60 15.72
C LEU A 167 -8.94 15.58 14.62
N PHE A 168 -9.67 16.04 13.60
CA PHE A 168 -10.06 15.16 12.50
C PHE A 168 -8.85 14.79 11.63
N ASP A 169 -7.92 15.72 11.42
CA ASP A 169 -6.68 15.46 10.69
C ASP A 169 -5.80 14.44 11.47
N ASP A 170 -5.82 14.45 12.82
CA ASP A 170 -5.15 13.46 13.67
C ASP A 170 -5.71 12.04 13.44
N PHE A 171 -7.05 11.93 13.39
CA PHE A 171 -7.72 10.66 13.08
C PHE A 171 -7.33 10.12 11.70
N LEU A 172 -7.40 10.96 10.66
CA LEU A 172 -7.02 10.59 9.31
C LEU A 172 -5.55 10.13 9.25
N CYS A 173 -4.66 10.86 9.94
CA CYS A 173 -3.25 10.49 10.02
C CYS A 173 -3.04 9.10 10.63
N LEU A 174 -3.76 8.76 11.72
CA LEU A 174 -3.67 7.42 12.31
C LEU A 174 -4.10 6.31 11.33
N VAL A 175 -5.20 6.54 10.58
CA VAL A 175 -5.68 5.57 9.59
C VAL A 175 -4.64 5.36 8.48
N GLY A 176 -4.06 6.43 7.95
CA GLY A 176 -3.01 6.32 6.92
C GLY A 176 -1.72 5.68 7.44
N LEU A 177 -1.28 6.04 8.64
CA LEU A 177 -0.11 5.40 9.29
C LEU A 177 -0.30 3.89 9.45
N LYS A 178 -1.52 3.45 9.76
CA LYS A 178 -1.85 2.02 9.86
C LYS A 178 -1.90 1.37 8.48
N GLY A 179 -2.37 2.09 7.47
CA GLY A 179 -2.39 1.65 6.07
C GLY A 179 -1.01 1.24 5.58
N ASP A 180 0.03 1.98 5.96
CA ASP A 180 1.43 1.76 5.58
C ASP A 180 2.27 1.03 6.63
N TRP A 181 1.63 0.40 7.60
CA TRP A 181 2.31 -0.30 8.70
C TRP A 181 3.34 0.54 9.46
N ALA A 182 3.29 1.87 9.38
CA ALA A 182 4.18 2.75 10.13
C ALA A 182 3.87 2.77 11.64
N ILE A 183 2.70 2.24 12.02
CA ILE A 183 2.28 1.95 13.38
C ILE A 183 1.65 0.56 13.46
N GLU A 184 2.10 -0.25 14.42
CA GLU A 184 1.57 -1.57 14.71
C GLU A 184 1.17 -1.70 16.19
N PRO A 185 -0.06 -1.31 16.57
CA PRO A 185 -0.45 -1.25 17.97
C PRO A 185 -0.36 -2.60 18.68
N VAL A 186 -0.76 -3.70 18.02
CA VAL A 186 -0.82 -5.04 18.64
C VAL A 186 0.57 -5.55 18.99
N SER A 187 1.55 -5.44 18.09
CA SER A 187 2.93 -5.85 18.31
C SER A 187 3.79 -4.80 19.01
N GLY A 188 3.36 -3.55 19.02
CA GLY A 188 4.12 -2.43 19.56
C GLY A 188 5.19 -1.87 18.61
N LEU A 189 5.23 -2.32 17.36
CA LEU A 189 6.13 -1.77 16.36
C LEU A 189 5.69 -0.36 15.97
N LEU A 190 6.65 0.56 15.97
CA LEU A 190 6.41 1.96 15.71
C LEU A 190 7.66 2.59 15.07
N SER A 191 7.45 3.32 13.98
CA SER A 191 8.50 4.12 13.35
C SER A 191 8.99 5.23 14.28
N ASP A 192 10.30 5.46 14.33
CA ASP A 192 10.88 6.58 15.08
C ASP A 192 10.37 7.94 14.59
N PHE A 193 10.12 8.06 13.29
CA PHE A 193 9.54 9.26 12.69
C PHE A 193 8.13 9.58 13.21
N VAL A 194 7.37 8.54 13.58
CA VAL A 194 5.96 8.64 14.02
C VAL A 194 5.82 8.87 15.53
N LYS A 195 6.85 8.52 16.33
CA LYS A 195 6.79 8.62 17.80
C LYS A 195 6.31 9.97 18.33
N PRO A 196 6.84 11.14 17.89
CA PRO A 196 6.39 12.43 18.37
C PRO A 196 4.90 12.69 18.09
N PHE A 197 4.41 12.33 16.91
CA PHE A 197 2.99 12.42 16.57
C PHE A 197 2.12 11.58 17.51
N LEU A 198 2.51 10.33 17.75
CA LEU A 198 1.72 9.45 18.61
C LEU A 198 1.62 9.99 20.03
N VAL A 199 2.73 10.49 20.59
CA VAL A 199 2.77 11.07 21.95
C VAL A 199 1.89 12.32 22.06
N ASP A 200 2.02 13.24 21.10
CA ASP A 200 1.37 14.57 21.20
C ASP A 200 -0.10 14.55 20.73
N HIS A 201 -0.45 13.66 19.78
CA HIS A 201 -1.76 13.66 19.12
C HIS A 201 -2.45 12.29 19.10
N GLY A 202 -1.73 11.24 18.74
CA GLY A 202 -2.31 9.91 18.51
C GLY A 202 -2.93 9.29 19.77
N MET A 203 -2.40 9.60 20.96
CA MET A 203 -2.89 9.07 22.23
C MET A 203 -4.29 9.59 22.61
N ALA A 204 -4.79 10.66 21.98
CA ALA A 204 -6.19 11.04 22.10
C ALA A 204 -7.15 9.92 21.65
N PHE A 205 -6.70 9.07 20.74
CA PHE A 205 -7.44 7.93 20.16
C PHE A 205 -7.11 6.58 20.82
N ARG A 206 -6.75 6.58 22.10
CA ARG A 206 -6.31 5.37 22.83
C ARG A 206 -7.30 4.20 22.68
N ASN A 207 -8.60 4.45 22.63
CA ASN A 207 -9.60 3.40 22.45
C ASN A 207 -9.42 2.63 21.13
N MET A 208 -9.01 3.33 20.07
CA MET A 208 -8.76 2.69 18.77
C MET A 208 -7.51 1.79 18.77
N LEU A 209 -6.63 1.97 19.75
CA LEU A 209 -5.39 1.22 19.91
C LEU A 209 -5.52 0.03 20.88
N THR A 210 -6.73 -0.26 21.41
CA THR A 210 -6.97 -1.39 22.33
C THR A 210 -7.15 -2.71 21.57
N VAL A 211 -6.82 -3.82 22.24
CA VAL A 211 -6.98 -5.17 21.68
C VAL A 211 -8.45 -5.52 21.50
N LEU A 212 -8.78 -6.01 20.32
CA LEU A 212 -10.02 -6.72 20.01
C LEU A 212 -9.70 -8.21 19.75
N ARG A 213 -10.45 -9.12 20.39
CA ARG A 213 -10.32 -10.56 20.18
C ARG A 213 -11.18 -10.98 18.98
N GLU A 214 -10.69 -10.68 17.82
CA GLU A 214 -11.33 -10.93 16.52
C GLU A 214 -10.27 -11.42 15.53
N ARG A 215 -10.71 -11.87 14.34
CA ARG A 215 -9.76 -12.20 13.28
C ARG A 215 -8.81 -11.03 13.00
N PRO A 216 -7.53 -11.28 12.73
CA PRO A 216 -6.63 -10.22 12.29
C PRO A 216 -7.10 -9.65 10.94
N THR A 217 -6.75 -8.39 10.71
CA THR A 217 -6.84 -7.77 9.40
C THR A 217 -5.55 -7.96 8.61
N GLN A 218 -5.54 -7.58 7.34
CA GLN A 218 -4.29 -7.55 6.55
C GLN A 218 -3.23 -6.63 7.14
N PHE A 219 -3.64 -5.68 7.98
CA PHE A 219 -2.75 -4.71 8.62
C PHE A 219 -2.18 -5.22 9.95
N ASP A 220 -2.57 -6.41 10.43
CA ASP A 220 -2.10 -7.02 11.68
C ASP A 220 -1.15 -8.18 11.38
N SER A 221 0.12 -7.86 11.12
CA SER A 221 1.09 -8.78 10.52
C SER A 221 1.58 -9.92 11.42
N MET A 222 1.33 -9.93 12.73
CA MET A 222 2.04 -10.81 13.67
C MET A 222 1.14 -11.58 14.64
N GLN A 223 -0.18 -11.39 14.64
CA GLN A 223 -1.02 -11.91 15.71
C GLN A 223 -2.15 -12.78 15.16
N ARG A 224 -2.48 -13.86 15.89
CA ARG A 224 -3.66 -14.68 15.65
C ARG A 224 -4.78 -14.22 16.57
N GLU A 225 -5.99 -14.17 16.03
CA GLU A 225 -7.23 -13.93 16.79
C GLU A 225 -7.24 -12.60 17.58
N VAL A 226 -6.36 -11.68 17.24
CA VAL A 226 -6.34 -10.35 17.83
C VAL A 226 -6.07 -9.28 16.77
N THR A 227 -6.74 -8.15 16.94
CA THR A 227 -6.60 -6.95 16.14
C THR A 227 -6.79 -5.73 17.04
N CYS A 228 -6.90 -4.54 16.48
CA CYS A 228 -7.37 -3.36 17.17
C CYS A 228 -8.40 -2.59 16.34
N LEU A 229 -9.14 -1.66 16.94
CA LEU A 229 -10.16 -0.90 16.23
C LEU A 229 -9.56 -0.06 15.08
N LEU A 230 -8.36 0.47 15.27
CA LEU A 230 -7.65 1.20 14.21
C LEU A 230 -7.43 0.32 12.98
N SER A 231 -6.96 -0.93 13.16
CA SER A 231 -6.81 -1.90 12.06
C SER A 231 -8.13 -2.19 11.36
N ARG A 232 -9.22 -2.31 12.11
CA ARG A 232 -10.56 -2.55 11.55
C ARG A 232 -11.06 -1.38 10.72
N ILE A 233 -10.87 -0.15 11.19
CA ILE A 233 -11.24 1.06 10.44
C ILE A 233 -10.38 1.17 9.17
N THR A 234 -9.08 0.92 9.28
CA THR A 234 -8.17 0.94 8.12
C THR A 234 -8.56 -0.14 7.09
N GLU A 235 -8.91 -1.35 7.55
CA GLU A 235 -9.42 -2.42 6.67
C GLU A 235 -10.74 -2.02 6.00
N PHE A 236 -11.64 -1.37 6.72
CA PHE A 236 -12.88 -0.87 6.16
C PHE A 236 -12.63 0.17 5.05
N VAL A 237 -11.76 1.15 5.33
CA VAL A 237 -11.36 2.17 4.34
C VAL A 237 -10.73 1.51 3.11
N HIS A 238 -9.81 0.56 3.31
CA HIS A 238 -9.15 -0.15 2.23
C HIS A 238 -10.12 -1.01 1.42
N GLY A 239 -10.91 -1.85 2.09
CA GLY A 239 -11.86 -2.75 1.43
C GLY A 239 -13.00 -2.04 0.69
N THR A 240 -13.37 -0.82 1.11
CA THR A 240 -14.39 -0.01 0.45
C THR A 240 -13.82 0.99 -0.55
N GLY A 241 -12.58 1.44 -0.37
CA GLY A 241 -11.95 2.46 -1.20
C GLY A 241 -11.43 1.96 -2.54
N GLY A 242 -11.12 0.70 -2.60
CA GLY A 242 -10.57 0.09 -3.80
C GLY A 242 -9.14 -0.40 -3.58
N GLY A 243 -8.17 0.45 -3.32
CA GLY A 243 -6.77 0.03 -3.13
C GLY A 243 -6.27 -0.98 -4.18
N GLY A 244 -6.72 -0.83 -5.44
CA GLY A 244 -6.52 -1.80 -6.51
C GLY A 244 -7.54 -2.95 -6.56
N PHE A 245 -8.59 -2.93 -5.73
CA PHE A 245 -9.59 -4.02 -5.64
C PHE A 245 -11.00 -3.65 -6.11
N SER A 246 -11.27 -2.41 -6.45
CA SER A 246 -12.59 -1.99 -6.94
C SER A 246 -13.06 -2.80 -8.14
N TYR A 247 -12.15 -3.17 -9.04
CA TYR A 247 -12.44 -3.99 -10.21
C TYR A 247 -12.88 -5.42 -9.85
N PHE A 248 -12.53 -5.96 -8.68
CA PHE A 248 -12.97 -7.28 -8.24
C PHE A 248 -14.48 -7.34 -7.97
N TYR A 249 -15.09 -6.22 -7.66
CA TYR A 249 -16.53 -6.15 -7.38
C TYR A 249 -17.36 -5.93 -8.64
N HIS A 250 -16.79 -5.32 -9.67
CA HIS A 250 -17.48 -4.92 -10.89
C HIS A 250 -18.14 -6.07 -11.63
N ASP A 251 -17.49 -7.23 -11.70
CA ASP A 251 -18.05 -8.40 -12.40
C ASP A 251 -19.08 -9.16 -11.58
N ARG A 252 -18.98 -9.12 -10.26
CA ARG A 252 -19.92 -9.76 -9.34
C ARG A 252 -21.18 -8.92 -9.13
N HIS A 253 -21.02 -7.62 -9.23
CA HIS A 253 -22.03 -6.63 -8.91
C HIS A 253 -22.02 -5.53 -9.98
N PRO A 254 -22.76 -5.74 -11.11
CA PRO A 254 -22.78 -4.79 -12.22
C PRO A 254 -23.20 -3.37 -11.83
N ASP A 255 -23.98 -3.20 -10.78
CA ASP A 255 -24.38 -1.92 -10.20
C ASP A 255 -23.20 -1.13 -9.57
N LEU A 256 -22.09 -1.80 -9.27
CA LEU A 256 -20.88 -1.17 -8.74
C LEU A 256 -19.87 -0.74 -9.80
N ARG A 257 -20.07 -1.11 -11.08
CA ARG A 257 -19.14 -0.78 -12.18
C ARG A 257 -18.92 0.71 -12.40
N THR A 258 -19.91 1.51 -12.05
CA THR A 258 -19.88 2.97 -12.21
C THR A 258 -19.58 3.71 -10.91
N VAL A 259 -19.35 2.99 -9.82
CA VAL A 259 -19.04 3.58 -8.53
C VAL A 259 -17.56 3.95 -8.49
N ASP A 260 -17.27 5.20 -8.22
CA ASP A 260 -15.94 5.64 -7.82
C ASP A 260 -15.76 5.32 -6.32
N HIS A 261 -15.19 4.15 -6.04
CA HIS A 261 -15.07 3.59 -4.69
C HIS A 261 -14.24 4.49 -3.78
N ALA A 262 -13.05 4.89 -4.23
CA ALA A 262 -12.15 5.73 -3.44
C ALA A 262 -12.77 7.10 -3.13
N ARG A 263 -13.46 7.69 -4.09
CA ARG A 263 -14.20 8.94 -3.89
C ARG A 263 -15.36 8.76 -2.92
N CYS A 264 -16.11 7.65 -3.00
CA CYS A 264 -17.24 7.39 -2.12
C CYS A 264 -16.81 7.32 -0.64
N ILE A 265 -15.74 6.58 -0.33
CA ILE A 265 -15.21 6.51 1.04
C ILE A 265 -14.58 7.85 1.48
N ALA A 266 -13.88 8.55 0.58
CA ALA A 266 -13.29 9.85 0.90
C ALA A 266 -14.37 10.90 1.26
N GLU A 267 -15.47 10.97 0.49
CA GLU A 267 -16.61 11.86 0.79
C GLU A 267 -17.30 11.47 2.12
N ALA A 268 -17.46 10.16 2.36
CA ALA A 268 -18.03 9.68 3.62
C ALA A 268 -17.14 10.01 4.84
N LEU A 269 -15.83 9.86 4.72
CA LEU A 269 -14.87 10.24 5.77
C LEU A 269 -14.90 11.76 6.01
N GLU A 270 -14.82 12.56 4.94
CA GLU A 270 -14.83 14.03 5.06
C GLU A 270 -16.06 14.54 5.81
N ALA A 271 -17.20 13.90 5.61
CA ALA A 271 -18.44 14.26 6.29
C ALA A 271 -18.43 13.96 7.79
N LEU A 272 -17.43 13.23 8.33
CA LEU A 272 -17.24 13.04 9.77
C LEU A 272 -16.56 14.23 10.46
N ALA A 273 -15.96 15.14 9.71
CA ALA A 273 -15.21 16.25 10.30
C ALA A 273 -16.00 17.07 11.36
N PRO A 274 -17.31 17.36 11.18
CA PRO A 274 -18.11 18.04 12.21
C PRO A 274 -18.33 17.21 13.50
N GLN A 275 -18.07 15.90 13.45
CA GLN A 275 -18.24 14.94 14.55
C GLN A 275 -16.90 14.43 15.08
N ALA A 276 -15.79 15.13 14.81
CA ALA A 276 -14.44 14.68 15.16
C ALA A 276 -14.26 14.41 16.67
N ASP A 277 -15.00 15.09 17.52
CA ASP A 277 -15.00 14.90 18.99
C ASP A 277 -15.56 13.52 19.43
N GLN A 278 -16.30 12.84 18.57
CA GLN A 278 -16.82 11.49 18.83
C GLN A 278 -15.79 10.40 18.49
N LEU A 279 -14.86 10.65 17.56
CA LEU A 279 -13.91 9.67 17.06
C LEU A 279 -13.00 9.07 18.17
N PRO A 280 -12.48 9.83 19.14
CA PRO A 280 -11.71 9.26 20.25
C PRO A 280 -12.50 8.31 21.16
N ARG A 281 -13.83 8.34 21.09
CA ARG A 281 -14.72 7.53 21.94
C ARG A 281 -15.19 6.24 21.27
N LEU A 282 -14.81 6.00 20.02
CA LEU A 282 -15.18 4.80 19.29
C LEU A 282 -14.63 3.54 19.99
N THR A 283 -15.47 2.48 20.03
CA THR A 283 -15.13 1.20 20.67
C THR A 283 -15.33 0.00 19.76
N SER A 284 -15.97 0.18 18.59
CA SER A 284 -16.21 -0.88 17.61
C SER A 284 -16.27 -0.31 16.18
N LEU A 285 -16.08 -1.19 15.18
CA LEU A 285 -16.28 -0.83 13.78
C LEU A 285 -17.71 -0.38 13.51
N ASP A 286 -18.71 -1.05 14.11
CA ASP A 286 -20.12 -0.66 13.95
C ASP A 286 -20.38 0.76 14.44
N SER A 287 -19.75 1.16 15.56
CA SER A 287 -19.88 2.54 16.07
C SER A 287 -19.26 3.55 15.12
N PHE A 288 -18.16 3.22 14.44
CA PHE A 288 -17.58 4.05 13.40
C PHE A 288 -18.49 4.15 12.17
N VAL A 289 -18.95 2.99 11.64
CA VAL A 289 -19.82 2.93 10.47
C VAL A 289 -21.13 3.68 10.71
N ALA A 290 -21.68 3.63 11.93
CA ALA A 290 -22.90 4.36 12.30
C ALA A 290 -22.75 5.90 12.20
N LEU A 291 -21.56 6.46 12.32
CA LEU A 291 -21.29 7.88 12.13
C LEU A 291 -21.29 8.29 10.64
N LEU A 292 -21.06 7.36 9.71
CA LEU A 292 -21.02 7.67 8.29
C LEU A 292 -22.40 8.12 7.78
N PRO A 293 -22.46 9.16 6.93
CA PRO A 293 -23.73 9.68 6.43
C PRO A 293 -24.39 8.77 5.39
N GLN A 294 -25.72 8.80 5.34
CA GLN A 294 -26.46 8.26 4.20
C GLN A 294 -26.35 9.21 2.99
N PRO A 295 -26.32 8.73 1.73
CA PRO A 295 -26.44 7.30 1.33
C PRO A 295 -25.14 6.52 1.33
N HIS A 296 -23.96 7.15 1.58
CA HIS A 296 -22.66 6.50 1.53
C HIS A 296 -22.59 5.27 2.43
N ARG A 297 -23.09 5.35 3.66
CA ARG A 297 -23.03 4.25 4.62
C ARG A 297 -23.57 2.94 4.04
N GLY A 298 -24.79 2.94 3.50
CA GLY A 298 -25.41 1.72 2.96
C GLY A 298 -24.63 1.11 1.80
N LEU A 299 -24.05 1.94 0.93
CA LEU A 299 -23.21 1.48 -0.17
C LEU A 299 -21.88 0.89 0.36
N LEU A 300 -21.23 1.57 1.30
CA LEU A 300 -19.96 1.12 1.88
C LEU A 300 -20.12 -0.17 2.69
N GLU A 301 -21.20 -0.31 3.47
CA GLU A 301 -21.54 -1.56 4.15
C GLU A 301 -21.73 -2.73 3.18
N LYS A 302 -22.41 -2.49 2.05
CA LYS A 302 -22.58 -3.49 0.99
C LYS A 302 -21.23 -3.91 0.38
N ILE A 303 -20.38 -2.95 0.02
CA ILE A 303 -19.05 -3.21 -0.55
C ILE A 303 -18.19 -3.97 0.46
N PHE A 304 -18.20 -3.55 1.72
CA PHE A 304 -17.43 -4.21 2.77
C PHE A 304 -17.92 -5.63 3.05
N GLY A 305 -19.22 -5.89 2.92
CA GLY A 305 -19.78 -7.24 2.97
C GLY A 305 -19.16 -8.17 1.91
N PHE A 306 -19.04 -7.69 0.67
CA PHE A 306 -18.37 -8.45 -0.41
C PHE A 306 -16.88 -8.65 -0.14
N PHE A 307 -16.20 -7.64 0.40
CA PHE A 307 -14.80 -7.78 0.82
C PHE A 307 -14.66 -8.90 1.86
N LEU A 308 -15.52 -8.97 2.87
CA LEU A 308 -15.47 -10.02 3.91
C LEU A 308 -15.76 -11.41 3.35
N GLU A 309 -16.70 -11.55 2.41
CA GLU A 309 -16.96 -12.83 1.73
C GLU A 309 -15.71 -13.31 0.94
N ASP A 310 -15.07 -12.41 0.21
CA ASP A 310 -13.86 -12.74 -0.55
C ASP A 310 -12.66 -13.00 0.37
N TRP A 311 -12.58 -12.31 1.51
CA TRP A 311 -11.60 -12.60 2.56
C TRP A 311 -11.74 -14.04 3.06
N GLU A 312 -12.94 -14.46 3.43
CA GLU A 312 -13.20 -15.83 3.91
C GLU A 312 -12.83 -16.86 2.85
N LYS A 313 -13.22 -16.62 1.60
CA LYS A 313 -12.92 -17.50 0.47
C LYS A 313 -11.41 -17.62 0.22
N ALA A 314 -10.68 -16.50 0.22
CA ALA A 314 -9.24 -16.49 0.03
C ALA A 314 -8.51 -17.17 1.20
N SER A 315 -8.92 -16.93 2.44
CA SER A 315 -8.38 -17.57 3.64
C SER A 315 -8.52 -19.10 3.56
N LYS A 316 -9.73 -19.60 3.24
CA LYS A 316 -9.98 -21.04 3.03
C LYS A 316 -9.10 -21.63 1.92
N THR A 317 -8.90 -20.90 0.82
CA THR A 317 -8.03 -21.32 -0.28
C THR A 317 -6.58 -21.49 0.20
N LEU A 318 -6.08 -20.52 0.98
CA LEU A 318 -4.73 -20.58 1.53
C LEU A 318 -4.55 -21.70 2.57
N ASP A 319 -5.60 -22.05 3.33
CA ASP A 319 -5.54 -23.12 4.32
C ASP A 319 -5.44 -24.52 3.71
N THR A 320 -5.87 -24.69 2.46
CA THR A 320 -5.85 -25.99 1.76
C THR A 320 -4.56 -26.28 1.01
N THR A 321 -3.61 -25.35 0.97
CA THR A 321 -2.38 -25.51 0.19
C THR A 321 -1.40 -26.47 0.83
N ALA A 322 -0.87 -27.36 0.00
CA ALA A 322 0.23 -28.23 0.36
C ALA A 322 1.58 -27.55 0.12
N ARG A 323 2.60 -27.92 0.91
CA ARG A 323 4.00 -27.61 0.63
C ARG A 323 4.38 -28.20 -0.72
N ILE A 324 4.99 -27.38 -1.57
CA ILE A 324 5.36 -27.82 -2.93
C ILE A 324 6.86 -28.07 -3.06
N LEU A 325 7.69 -27.15 -2.56
CA LEU A 325 9.11 -27.16 -2.81
C LEU A 325 9.89 -26.80 -1.54
N THR A 326 10.82 -27.65 -1.16
CA THR A 326 11.80 -27.37 -0.11
C THR A 326 13.17 -27.18 -0.74
N LEU A 327 13.73 -25.99 -0.58
CA LEU A 327 15.10 -25.63 -0.93
C LEU A 327 15.96 -25.64 0.33
N GLU A 328 17.29 -25.42 0.21
CA GLU A 328 18.22 -25.47 1.33
C GLU A 328 17.82 -24.57 2.49
N ASN A 329 17.45 -23.35 2.19
CA ASN A 329 17.20 -22.33 3.18
C ASN A 329 15.80 -21.75 3.16
N THR A 330 14.86 -22.36 2.42
CA THR A 330 13.50 -21.85 2.31
C THR A 330 12.53 -22.93 1.85
N THR A 331 11.27 -22.76 2.21
CA THR A 331 10.16 -23.56 1.66
C THR A 331 9.25 -22.67 0.84
N ILE A 332 8.95 -23.12 -0.37
CA ILE A 332 8.04 -22.42 -1.29
C ILE A 332 6.68 -23.10 -1.25
N TYR A 333 5.64 -22.31 -0.98
CA TYR A 333 4.24 -22.71 -1.02
C TYR A 333 3.58 -22.10 -2.25
N LEU A 334 2.98 -22.91 -3.10
CA LEU A 334 2.21 -22.45 -4.26
C LEU A 334 0.72 -22.54 -3.99
N PHE A 335 0.03 -21.44 -4.14
CA PHE A 335 -1.42 -21.37 -4.14
C PHE A 335 -1.92 -21.10 -5.55
N VAL A 336 -2.94 -21.81 -5.96
CA VAL A 336 -3.58 -21.63 -7.26
C VAL A 336 -5.06 -21.41 -7.04
N GLY A 337 -5.55 -20.25 -7.46
CA GLY A 337 -6.95 -19.89 -7.32
C GLY A 337 -7.55 -19.34 -8.60
N VAL A 338 -8.76 -19.74 -8.91
CA VAL A 338 -9.57 -19.14 -9.99
C VAL A 338 -10.67 -18.33 -9.35
N LYS A 339 -10.77 -17.05 -9.69
CA LYS A 339 -11.75 -16.11 -9.13
C LYS A 339 -11.64 -15.90 -7.61
N VAL A 340 -10.41 -15.86 -7.09
CA VAL A 340 -10.12 -15.55 -5.68
C VAL A 340 -9.39 -14.22 -5.62
N SER A 341 -10.14 -13.17 -5.42
CA SER A 341 -9.70 -11.78 -5.58
C SER A 341 -8.68 -11.33 -4.55
N LEU A 342 -8.92 -11.62 -3.28
CA LEU A 342 -8.08 -11.13 -2.16
C LEU A 342 -6.90 -12.06 -1.82
N LEU A 343 -6.65 -13.08 -2.64
CA LEU A 343 -5.58 -14.06 -2.39
C LEU A 343 -4.21 -13.39 -2.16
N PRO A 344 -3.77 -12.43 -2.98
CA PRO A 344 -2.49 -11.76 -2.79
C PRO A 344 -2.40 -10.99 -1.47
N MET A 345 -3.49 -10.36 -1.05
CA MET A 345 -3.56 -9.55 0.17
C MET A 345 -3.42 -10.42 1.42
N ILE A 346 -4.16 -11.53 1.48
CA ILE A 346 -4.15 -12.45 2.62
C ILE A 346 -2.85 -13.25 2.69
N GLY A 347 -2.14 -13.39 1.57
CA GLY A 347 -0.87 -14.12 1.50
C GLY A 347 0.20 -13.64 2.48
N SER A 348 0.26 -12.35 2.77
CA SER A 348 1.20 -11.81 3.77
C SER A 348 0.89 -12.31 5.17
N ILE A 349 -0.38 -12.35 5.57
CA ILE A 349 -0.82 -12.91 6.87
C ILE A 349 -0.47 -14.40 6.93
N LYS A 350 -0.76 -15.13 5.85
CA LYS A 350 -0.47 -16.56 5.77
C LYS A 350 1.03 -16.85 5.86
N LEU A 351 1.87 -15.99 5.29
CA LEU A 351 3.32 -16.11 5.41
C LEU A 351 3.77 -16.12 6.89
N PHE A 352 3.24 -15.22 7.73
CA PHE A 352 3.55 -15.21 9.15
C PHE A 352 3.08 -16.47 9.86
N GLU A 353 1.89 -16.96 9.55
CA GLU A 353 1.40 -18.22 10.11
C GLU A 353 2.30 -19.40 9.76
N LEU A 354 2.74 -19.49 8.50
CA LEU A 354 3.63 -20.57 8.04
C LEU A 354 4.99 -20.48 8.72
N ASN A 355 5.56 -19.30 8.83
CA ASN A 355 6.84 -19.09 9.50
C ASN A 355 6.79 -19.49 10.98
N GLN A 356 5.69 -19.21 11.65
CA GLN A 356 5.50 -19.58 13.05
C GLN A 356 5.22 -21.08 13.25
N LYS A 357 4.35 -21.67 12.42
CA LYS A 357 3.92 -23.08 12.55
C LYS A 357 4.99 -24.07 12.11
N ALA A 358 5.66 -23.80 11.03
CA ALA A 358 6.59 -24.73 10.41
C ALA A 358 8.00 -24.65 10.99
N GLY A 359 8.29 -23.65 11.84
CA GLY A 359 9.66 -23.34 12.26
C GLY A 359 10.56 -22.96 11.09
N ASP A 360 9.97 -22.54 9.96
CA ASP A 360 10.65 -22.12 8.74
C ASP A 360 10.53 -20.59 8.58
N PRO A 361 11.46 -19.82 9.14
CA PRO A 361 11.39 -18.36 9.11
C PRO A 361 11.62 -17.77 7.71
N ALA A 362 11.97 -18.60 6.74
CA ALA A 362 12.28 -18.21 5.37
C ALA A 362 11.23 -18.70 4.36
N ALA A 363 9.99 -18.98 4.79
CA ALA A 363 8.93 -19.39 3.87
C ALA A 363 8.68 -18.33 2.79
N GLN A 364 8.43 -18.82 1.57
CA GLN A 364 8.02 -18.03 0.41
C GLN A 364 6.64 -18.49 -0.05
N ILE A 365 5.76 -17.54 -0.32
CA ILE A 365 4.45 -17.84 -0.89
C ILE A 365 4.38 -17.31 -2.31
N ILE A 366 4.01 -18.17 -3.24
CA ILE A 366 3.68 -17.82 -4.63
C ILE A 366 2.20 -18.10 -4.84
N MET A 367 1.45 -17.11 -5.24
CA MET A 367 0.02 -17.17 -5.46
C MET A 367 -0.26 -16.88 -6.94
N VAL A 368 -0.86 -17.84 -7.63
CA VAL A 368 -1.31 -17.65 -9.01
C VAL A 368 -2.84 -17.59 -8.99
N SER A 369 -3.38 -16.43 -9.30
CA SER A 369 -4.83 -16.22 -9.32
C SER A 369 -5.30 -15.66 -10.65
N ARG A 370 -6.42 -16.18 -11.14
CA ARG A 370 -7.17 -15.58 -12.23
C ARG A 370 -8.31 -14.75 -11.65
N VAL A 371 -8.39 -13.49 -12.04
CA VAL A 371 -9.44 -12.58 -11.61
C VAL A 371 -10.42 -12.29 -12.76
N ALA A 372 -11.54 -11.69 -12.42
CA ALA A 372 -12.66 -11.49 -13.33
C ALA A 372 -12.44 -10.35 -14.36
N ASP A 373 -11.44 -9.49 -14.13
CA ASP A 373 -11.04 -8.36 -14.98
C ASP A 373 -10.17 -8.76 -16.19
N ASP A 374 -10.09 -10.05 -16.51
CA ASP A 374 -9.27 -10.60 -17.59
C ASP A 374 -7.75 -10.60 -17.31
N TYR A 375 -7.34 -10.57 -16.04
CA TYR A 375 -5.92 -10.69 -15.67
C TYR A 375 -5.63 -11.96 -14.87
N THR A 376 -4.42 -12.50 -15.09
CA THR A 376 -3.78 -13.49 -14.22
C THR A 376 -2.73 -12.77 -13.40
N HIS A 377 -2.83 -12.86 -12.09
CA HIS A 377 -1.87 -12.32 -11.14
C HIS A 377 -1.00 -13.43 -10.57
N VAL A 378 0.31 -13.23 -10.59
CA VAL A 378 1.29 -14.05 -9.88
C VAL A 378 1.89 -13.19 -8.78
N SER A 379 1.35 -13.33 -7.58
CA SER A 379 1.80 -12.54 -6.42
C SER A 379 2.73 -13.35 -5.56
N VAL A 380 3.85 -12.76 -5.16
CA VAL A 380 4.89 -13.41 -4.38
C VAL A 380 5.09 -12.66 -3.07
N ARG A 381 5.13 -13.40 -1.97
CA ARG A 381 5.39 -12.87 -0.62
C ARG A 381 6.46 -13.71 0.06
N GLY A 382 7.39 -13.06 0.75
CA GLY A 382 8.51 -13.73 1.43
C GLY A 382 9.28 -12.81 2.35
N THR A 383 10.31 -13.34 3.00
CA THR A 383 11.22 -12.55 3.87
C THR A 383 12.19 -11.68 3.06
N GLY A 384 12.46 -12.06 1.80
CA GLY A 384 13.34 -11.35 0.87
C GLY A 384 14.83 -11.65 1.04
N ASP A 385 15.22 -12.37 2.07
CA ASP A 385 16.63 -12.72 2.38
C ASP A 385 17.06 -14.10 1.84
N ARG A 386 16.12 -14.90 1.37
CA ARG A 386 16.35 -16.22 0.76
C ARG A 386 15.93 -16.27 -0.70
N VAL A 387 14.74 -15.74 -0.99
CA VAL A 387 14.23 -15.59 -2.35
C VAL A 387 13.75 -14.16 -2.54
N HIS A 388 14.32 -13.49 -3.51
CA HIS A 388 13.97 -12.11 -3.87
C HIS A 388 12.72 -12.11 -4.77
N SER A 389 11.56 -11.80 -4.21
CA SER A 389 10.27 -11.83 -4.92
C SER A 389 10.28 -11.02 -6.22
N GLY A 390 10.87 -9.80 -6.20
CA GLY A 390 10.93 -8.93 -7.38
C GLY A 390 11.73 -9.52 -8.54
N LYS A 391 12.84 -10.21 -8.27
CA LYS A 391 13.62 -10.90 -9.31
C LYS A 391 12.83 -12.07 -9.89
N PHE A 392 12.17 -12.86 -9.05
CA PHE A 392 11.31 -13.95 -9.52
C PHE A 392 10.23 -13.45 -10.48
N CYS A 393 9.49 -12.40 -10.12
CA CYS A 393 8.44 -11.82 -10.97
C CYS A 393 9.01 -11.12 -12.21
N GLY A 394 10.16 -10.45 -12.11
CA GLY A 394 10.85 -9.83 -13.24
C GLY A 394 11.34 -10.86 -14.27
N THR A 395 11.91 -11.98 -13.80
CA THR A 395 12.30 -13.10 -14.68
C THR A 395 11.08 -13.74 -15.34
N LEU A 396 9.98 -13.92 -14.59
CA LEU A 396 8.72 -14.41 -15.15
C LEU A 396 8.22 -13.51 -16.28
N GLN A 397 8.21 -12.20 -16.05
CA GLN A 397 7.88 -11.21 -17.09
C GLN A 397 8.76 -11.39 -18.33
N ASN A 398 10.08 -11.39 -18.15
CA ASN A 398 11.03 -11.45 -19.26
C ASN A 398 10.83 -12.72 -20.10
N VAL A 399 10.66 -13.87 -19.45
CA VAL A 399 10.44 -15.15 -20.14
C VAL A 399 9.10 -15.16 -20.88
N LEU A 400 8.03 -14.68 -20.25
CA LEU A 400 6.72 -14.60 -20.90
C LEU A 400 6.73 -13.60 -22.06
N GLN A 401 7.38 -12.45 -21.93
CA GLN A 401 7.51 -11.47 -23.01
C GLN A 401 8.36 -12.01 -24.19
N ALA A 402 9.39 -12.80 -23.92
CA ALA A 402 10.18 -13.46 -24.96
C ALA A 402 9.39 -14.55 -25.68
N ARG A 403 8.55 -15.29 -24.94
CA ARG A 403 7.71 -16.38 -25.50
C ARG A 403 6.49 -15.87 -26.28
N PHE A 404 5.97 -14.70 -25.88
CA PHE A 404 4.79 -14.06 -26.46
C PHE A 404 5.09 -12.61 -26.85
N PRO A 405 5.99 -12.36 -27.82
CA PRO A 405 6.48 -11.02 -28.14
C PRO A 405 5.36 -10.08 -28.63
N GLU A 406 4.34 -10.62 -29.30
CA GLU A 406 3.16 -9.87 -29.76
C GLU A 406 2.26 -9.39 -28.61
N HIS A 407 2.37 -10.00 -27.44
CA HIS A 407 1.58 -9.67 -26.26
C HIS A 407 2.40 -8.94 -25.15
N LYS A 408 3.63 -8.51 -25.47
CA LYS A 408 4.57 -7.91 -24.52
C LYS A 408 3.95 -6.77 -23.70
N ALA A 409 3.11 -5.94 -24.31
CA ALA A 409 2.44 -4.79 -23.65
C ALA A 409 1.43 -5.22 -22.55
N PHE A 410 1.00 -6.49 -22.55
CA PHE A 410 0.03 -7.03 -21.61
C PHE A 410 0.66 -7.89 -20.51
N ILE A 411 1.99 -7.87 -20.39
CA ILE A 411 2.77 -8.64 -19.43
C ILE A 411 3.63 -7.66 -18.64
N SER A 412 3.41 -7.55 -17.35
CA SER A 412 4.16 -6.69 -16.44
C SER A 412 4.57 -7.47 -15.21
N GLY A 413 5.78 -7.24 -14.69
CA GLY A 413 6.25 -7.93 -13.49
C GLY A 413 7.43 -7.23 -12.84
N GLY A 414 7.58 -7.47 -11.52
CA GLY A 414 8.64 -6.89 -10.70
C GLY A 414 8.17 -6.64 -9.28
N GLY A 415 8.91 -5.85 -8.53
CA GLY A 415 8.59 -5.48 -7.16
C GLY A 415 9.77 -5.56 -6.21
N HIS A 416 9.46 -5.55 -4.92
CA HIS A 416 10.44 -5.54 -3.84
C HIS A 416 10.94 -6.95 -3.49
N PRO A 417 12.05 -7.07 -2.71
CA PRO A 417 12.54 -8.37 -2.25
C PRO A 417 11.48 -9.20 -1.51
N LYS A 418 10.63 -8.56 -0.70
CA LYS A 418 9.63 -9.23 0.16
C LYS A 418 8.27 -9.39 -0.49
N ALA A 419 7.93 -8.57 -1.48
CA ALA A 419 6.62 -8.57 -2.12
C ALA A 419 6.73 -8.13 -3.58
N ALA A 420 6.17 -8.91 -4.48
CA ALA A 420 6.20 -8.64 -5.92
C ALA A 420 4.99 -9.24 -6.62
N GLU A 421 4.76 -8.77 -7.83
CA GLU A 421 3.67 -9.26 -8.66
C GLU A 421 4.09 -9.34 -10.13
N CYS A 422 3.55 -10.34 -10.85
CA CYS A 422 3.55 -10.37 -12.30
C CYS A 422 2.09 -10.47 -12.77
N THR A 423 1.67 -9.50 -13.58
CA THR A 423 0.30 -9.37 -14.10
C THR A 423 0.29 -9.65 -15.59
N VAL A 424 -0.62 -10.51 -16.03
CA VAL A 424 -0.69 -10.96 -17.42
C VAL A 424 -2.14 -10.95 -17.89
N LYS A 425 -2.44 -10.31 -19.02
CA LYS A 425 -3.79 -10.29 -19.57
C LYS A 425 -4.20 -11.67 -20.07
N THR A 426 -5.22 -12.27 -19.45
CA THR A 426 -5.59 -13.68 -19.60
C THR A 426 -6.08 -14.02 -21.01
N SER A 427 -6.78 -13.06 -21.69
CA SER A 427 -7.22 -13.23 -23.07
C SER A 427 -6.08 -13.25 -24.10
N GLN A 428 -4.89 -12.77 -23.74
CA GLN A 428 -3.71 -12.75 -24.60
C GLN A 428 -2.75 -13.91 -24.28
N VAL A 429 -2.52 -14.18 -22.99
CA VAL A 429 -1.74 -15.31 -22.52
C VAL A 429 -2.54 -16.03 -21.44
N THR A 430 -2.92 -17.25 -21.71
CA THR A 430 -3.86 -18.00 -20.87
C THR A 430 -3.31 -18.27 -19.47
N PHE A 431 -4.22 -18.36 -18.50
CA PHE A 431 -3.89 -18.73 -17.11
C PHE A 431 -2.99 -19.97 -17.02
N PHE A 432 -3.27 -21.00 -17.81
CA PHE A 432 -2.48 -22.24 -17.80
C PHE A 432 -1.07 -22.05 -18.37
N GLN A 433 -0.87 -21.15 -19.33
CA GLN A 433 0.47 -20.81 -19.86
C GLN A 433 1.30 -20.08 -18.80
N VAL A 434 0.68 -19.16 -18.05
CA VAL A 434 1.33 -18.47 -16.93
C VAL A 434 1.66 -19.45 -15.82
N LEU A 435 0.71 -20.29 -15.40
CA LEU A 435 0.92 -21.31 -14.37
C LEU A 435 2.03 -22.29 -14.76
N HIS A 436 2.03 -22.77 -16.02
CA HIS A 436 3.09 -23.63 -16.53
C HIS A 436 4.46 -22.96 -16.44
N GLN A 437 4.56 -21.67 -16.76
CA GLN A 437 5.83 -20.95 -16.67
C GLN A 437 6.29 -20.79 -15.21
N VAL A 438 5.38 -20.53 -14.28
CA VAL A 438 5.68 -20.50 -12.83
C VAL A 438 6.24 -21.86 -12.38
N MET A 439 5.59 -22.96 -12.77
CA MET A 439 6.04 -24.32 -12.44
C MET A 439 7.43 -24.62 -13.03
N THR A 440 7.70 -24.16 -14.25
CA THR A 440 9.02 -24.31 -14.90
C THR A 440 10.09 -23.57 -14.10
N GLN A 441 9.84 -22.33 -13.69
CA GLN A 441 10.78 -21.56 -12.85
C GLN A 441 11.03 -22.25 -11.50
N LEU A 442 9.99 -22.78 -10.87
CA LEU A 442 10.13 -23.52 -9.60
C LEU A 442 10.98 -24.79 -9.77
N ASN A 443 10.82 -25.50 -10.88
CA ASN A 443 11.66 -26.67 -11.18
C ASN A 443 13.11 -26.26 -11.42
N ASP A 444 13.34 -25.20 -12.19
CA ASP A 444 14.69 -24.62 -12.39
C ASP A 444 15.34 -24.26 -11.04
N MET A 445 14.60 -23.59 -10.14
CA MET A 445 15.09 -23.24 -8.80
C MET A 445 15.50 -24.48 -8.01
N ARG A 446 14.72 -25.55 -8.08
CA ARG A 446 15.02 -26.83 -7.42
C ARG A 446 16.32 -27.45 -7.96
N GLU A 447 16.48 -27.52 -9.27
CA GLU A 447 17.68 -28.10 -9.90
C GLU A 447 18.94 -27.30 -9.55
N LEU A 448 18.84 -25.97 -9.56
CA LEU A 448 19.93 -25.07 -9.20
C LEU A 448 20.31 -25.18 -7.72
N ASP A 449 19.32 -25.30 -6.84
CA ASP A 449 19.53 -25.52 -5.40
C ASP A 449 20.23 -26.88 -5.14
N LEU A 450 19.82 -27.94 -5.83
CA LEU A 450 20.48 -29.24 -5.73
C LEU A 450 21.93 -29.20 -6.24
N ALA A 451 22.19 -28.54 -7.37
CA ALA A 451 23.54 -28.35 -7.89
C ALA A 451 24.42 -27.52 -6.93
N TRP A 452 23.86 -26.49 -6.31
CA TRP A 452 24.53 -25.67 -5.31
C TRP A 452 24.93 -26.49 -4.08
N ARG A 453 24.00 -27.30 -3.53
CA ARG A 453 24.27 -28.21 -2.38
C ARG A 453 25.35 -29.24 -2.71
N ALA A 454 25.36 -29.74 -3.94
CA ALA A 454 26.36 -30.71 -4.41
C ALA A 454 27.72 -30.06 -4.71
N GLY A 455 27.86 -28.73 -4.61
CA GLY A 455 29.07 -28.00 -4.98
C GLY A 455 29.43 -28.08 -6.48
N SER A 456 28.44 -28.42 -7.33
CA SER A 456 28.61 -28.62 -8.78
C SER A 456 28.03 -27.48 -9.63
N LEU A 457 27.62 -26.36 -8.99
CA LEU A 457 27.01 -25.21 -9.65
C LEU A 457 28.02 -24.50 -10.55
N THR A 458 27.75 -24.39 -11.84
CA THR A 458 28.57 -23.61 -12.76
C THR A 458 28.36 -22.11 -12.61
N PRO A 459 29.28 -21.23 -13.09
CA PRO A 459 29.07 -19.77 -13.07
C PRO A 459 27.80 -19.31 -13.80
N GLU A 460 27.46 -19.96 -14.91
CA GLU A 460 26.24 -19.68 -15.66
C GLU A 460 24.99 -20.06 -14.87
N GLN A 461 24.99 -21.24 -14.24
CA GLN A 461 23.92 -21.68 -13.35
C GLN A 461 23.78 -20.77 -12.12
N ALA A 462 24.89 -20.29 -11.55
CA ALA A 462 24.86 -19.34 -10.44
C ALA A 462 24.24 -17.98 -10.87
N SER A 463 24.49 -17.52 -12.09
CA SER A 463 23.82 -16.34 -12.65
C SER A 463 22.31 -16.57 -12.79
N LYS A 464 21.92 -17.69 -13.41
CA LYS A 464 20.49 -18.06 -13.54
C LYS A 464 19.78 -18.17 -12.18
N ALA A 465 20.44 -18.72 -11.17
CA ALA A 465 19.88 -18.82 -9.83
C ALA A 465 19.57 -17.44 -9.22
N ARG A 466 20.48 -16.49 -9.35
CA ARG A 466 20.28 -15.11 -8.88
C ARG A 466 19.19 -14.38 -9.67
N ASP A 467 19.08 -14.62 -10.97
CA ASP A 467 18.03 -14.05 -11.81
C ASP A 467 16.64 -14.57 -11.40
N LEU A 468 16.57 -15.83 -10.97
CA LEU A 468 15.38 -16.44 -10.36
C LEU A 468 15.13 -15.99 -8.90
N GLY A 469 16.04 -15.21 -8.32
CA GLY A 469 15.89 -14.64 -7.00
C GLY A 469 16.47 -15.45 -5.85
N LEU A 470 17.29 -16.48 -6.09
CA LEU A 470 17.96 -17.26 -5.02
C LEU A 470 19.11 -16.44 -4.42
N GLU A 471 18.86 -15.74 -3.30
CA GLU A 471 19.81 -14.79 -2.68
C GLU A 471 20.96 -15.45 -1.90
N TYR A 472 20.81 -16.70 -1.47
CA TYR A 472 21.86 -17.43 -0.76
C TYR A 472 22.91 -18.05 -1.70
N VAL A 473 22.69 -18.00 -3.01
CA VAL A 473 23.68 -18.49 -4.00
C VAL A 473 24.74 -17.42 -4.21
N PRO A 474 26.06 -17.72 -3.94
CA PRO A 474 27.13 -16.74 -4.07
C PRO A 474 27.31 -16.28 -5.52
N ALA A 475 27.94 -15.11 -5.70
CA ALA A 475 28.23 -14.55 -7.03
C ALA A 475 29.18 -15.46 -7.84
N THR A 476 30.08 -16.15 -7.15
CA THR A 476 30.98 -17.16 -7.70
C THR A 476 30.77 -18.48 -6.99
N PRO A 477 30.75 -19.61 -7.69
CA PRO A 477 30.74 -20.93 -7.08
C PRO A 477 31.96 -21.09 -6.15
N ARG A 478 31.77 -21.79 -5.04
CA ARG A 478 32.87 -22.13 -4.12
C ARG A 478 33.83 -23.13 -4.76
#